data_bdb63f2228e06d2b14ff91d67a578045
#
_entry.id   bdb63f2228e06d2b14ff91d67a578045
#
_cell.length_a   1.000
_cell.length_b   1.000
_cell.length_c   1.000
_cell.angle_alpha   90.00
_cell.angle_beta   90.00
_cell.angle_gamma   90.00
#
_symmetry.space_group_name_H-M   'P 1'
#
loop_
_entity.id
_entity.type
_entity.pdbx_description
1 polymer ?
#
loop_
_entity_poly.entity_id
_entity_poly.type
_entity_poly.pdbx_seq_one_letter_code
_entity_poly.pdbx_strand_id
1 'polypeptide(L)'
;MKNSKYLETKMVEFKDLGDERGSLVVCEGGQDIPFEPKRVFYIFGSDDTVVRGQHANRDSEFVLINVAGKSKVKVMDGLGNEMVYSLNRPNTGIYIPKMVWKEMYDFSADSVLLCLASTHYDAGEYIRDYDEYVKAVKEAESQF
;
A
#
# COMPACT_ATOMS: atom_id res chain seq x y z
N MET A 1 25.07 3.88 -7.68
CA MET A 1 23.71 3.59 -8.13
C MET A 1 22.73 4.07 -7.07
N LYS A 2 21.74 4.84 -7.49
CA LYS A 2 20.73 5.35 -6.57
C LYS A 2 19.69 4.28 -6.29
N ASN A 3 19.27 4.19 -5.03
CA ASN A 3 18.22 3.24 -4.65
C ASN A 3 16.84 3.84 -4.92
N SER A 4 15.99 3.07 -5.56
CA SER A 4 14.61 3.45 -5.77
C SER A 4 13.80 3.16 -4.51
N LYS A 5 12.88 4.06 -4.16
CA LYS A 5 11.93 3.85 -3.06
C LYS A 5 11.07 2.59 -3.27
N TYR A 6 10.83 2.25 -4.50
CA TYR A 6 10.14 1.03 -4.86
C TYR A 6 10.79 -0.22 -4.25
N LEU A 7 12.11 -0.23 -4.09
CA LEU A 7 12.83 -1.36 -3.50
C LEU A 7 12.53 -1.55 -2.01
N GLU A 8 11.95 -0.55 -1.34
CA GLU A 8 11.52 -0.66 0.05
C GLU A 8 10.13 -1.27 0.19
N THR A 9 9.39 -1.39 -0.92
CA THR A 9 8.08 -2.04 -0.93
C THR A 9 8.28 -3.53 -0.68
N LYS A 10 7.49 -4.08 0.26
CA LYS A 10 7.66 -5.49 0.62
C LYS A 10 6.36 -6.08 1.17
N MET A 11 6.22 -7.38 1.03
CA MET A 11 5.16 -8.13 1.70
C MET A 11 5.48 -8.24 3.18
N VAL A 12 4.46 -8.13 4.00
CA VAL A 12 4.54 -8.29 5.45
C VAL A 12 3.63 -9.44 5.84
N GLU A 13 4.15 -10.36 6.64
CA GLU A 13 3.37 -11.49 7.11
C GLU A 13 3.07 -11.30 8.60
N PHE A 14 1.79 -11.43 8.95
CA PHE A 14 1.34 -11.30 10.34
C PHE A 14 1.08 -12.68 10.91
N LYS A 15 1.39 -12.84 12.18
CA LYS A 15 1.17 -14.10 12.87
C LYS A 15 -0.32 -14.32 13.11
N ASP A 16 -0.78 -15.53 12.83
CA ASP A 16 -2.13 -15.95 13.22
C ASP A 16 -2.07 -16.48 14.65
N LEU A 17 -2.70 -15.77 15.56
CA LEU A 17 -2.75 -16.10 16.99
C LEU A 17 -4.05 -16.82 17.35
N GLY A 18 -4.78 -17.33 16.36
CA GLY A 18 -6.05 -18.00 16.56
C GLY A 18 -5.92 -19.39 17.16
N ASP A 19 -7.06 -20.00 17.38
CA ASP A 19 -7.20 -21.35 17.91
C ASP A 19 -8.40 -22.04 17.24
N GLU A 20 -8.96 -23.07 17.87
CA GLU A 20 -10.10 -23.80 17.31
C GLU A 20 -11.35 -22.93 17.14
N ARG A 21 -11.39 -21.74 17.73
CA ARG A 21 -12.52 -20.80 17.57
C ARG A 21 -12.37 -19.91 16.33
N GLY A 22 -11.21 -19.92 15.67
CA GLY A 22 -10.94 -19.15 14.49
C GLY A 22 -9.58 -18.45 14.55
N SER A 23 -9.30 -17.69 13.52
CA SER A 23 -8.04 -16.96 13.37
C SER A 23 -8.09 -15.58 14.03
N LEU A 24 -6.97 -15.13 14.52
CA LEU A 24 -6.80 -13.81 15.13
C LEU A 24 -5.47 -13.23 14.65
N VAL A 25 -5.53 -12.05 14.03
CA VAL A 25 -4.33 -11.35 13.55
C VAL A 25 -4.24 -10.00 14.24
N VAL A 26 -3.04 -9.67 14.72
CA VAL A 26 -2.78 -8.41 15.42
C VAL A 26 -1.75 -7.61 14.62
N CYS A 27 -2.00 -6.32 14.45
CA CYS A 27 -1.10 -5.40 13.77
C CYS A 27 -0.78 -4.24 14.72
N GLU A 28 0.33 -4.35 15.43
CA GLU A 28 0.74 -3.32 16.38
C GLU A 28 1.70 -2.34 15.73
N GLY A 29 1.44 -1.06 15.93
CA GLY A 29 2.30 0.01 15.44
C GLY A 29 3.70 -0.09 16.03
N GLY A 30 4.71 0.08 15.17
CA GLY A 30 6.10 -0.01 15.58
C GLY A 30 6.59 -1.42 15.88
N GLN A 31 5.71 -2.43 15.77
CA GLN A 31 6.05 -3.84 15.97
C GLN A 31 5.87 -4.60 14.66
N ASP A 32 4.60 -4.96 14.33
CA ASP A 32 4.27 -5.64 13.09
C ASP A 32 4.19 -4.67 11.92
N ILE A 33 3.81 -3.43 12.22
CA ILE A 33 3.69 -2.33 11.26
C ILE A 33 4.87 -1.39 11.49
N PRO A 34 5.66 -1.02 10.44
CA PRO A 34 6.88 -0.22 10.62
C PRO A 34 6.62 1.28 10.87
N PHE A 35 5.44 1.64 11.35
CA PHE A 35 5.07 3.00 11.73
C PHE A 35 3.91 2.94 12.72
N GLU A 36 3.60 4.08 13.36
CA GLU A 36 2.40 4.23 14.16
C GLU A 36 1.24 4.63 13.25
N PRO A 37 0.22 3.77 13.07
CA PRO A 37 -0.92 4.12 12.23
C PRO A 37 -1.70 5.28 12.85
N LYS A 38 -1.90 6.33 12.08
CA LYS A 38 -2.71 7.49 12.50
C LYS A 38 -4.06 7.52 11.82
N ARG A 39 -4.23 6.71 10.77
CA ARG A 39 -5.46 6.69 9.99
C ARG A 39 -5.71 5.27 9.52
N VAL A 40 -6.95 4.84 9.64
CA VAL A 40 -7.42 3.55 9.12
C VAL A 40 -8.55 3.84 8.16
N PHE A 41 -8.50 3.24 6.99
CA PHE A 41 -9.62 3.27 6.05
C PHE A 41 -9.71 1.93 5.33
N TYR A 42 -10.84 1.65 4.71
CA TYR A 42 -10.98 0.38 4.01
C TYR A 42 -11.89 0.53 2.80
N ILE A 43 -11.62 -0.31 1.81
CA ILE A 43 -12.27 -0.29 0.51
C ILE A 43 -13.06 -1.58 0.35
N PHE A 44 -14.35 -1.46 0.07
CA PHE A 44 -15.21 -2.61 -0.19
C PHE A 44 -16.24 -2.24 -1.25
N GLY A 45 -16.91 -3.24 -1.82
CA GLY A 45 -17.91 -3.00 -2.85
C GLY A 45 -17.33 -2.68 -4.21
N SER A 46 -16.02 -2.77 -4.38
CA SER A 46 -15.37 -2.64 -5.69
C SER A 46 -15.37 -4.00 -6.39
N ASP A 47 -15.31 -3.99 -7.71
CA ASP A 47 -15.23 -5.22 -8.50
C ASP A 47 -13.95 -5.21 -9.36
N ASP A 48 -13.83 -6.20 -10.24
CA ASP A 48 -12.63 -6.39 -11.06
C ASP A 48 -12.50 -5.37 -12.20
N THR A 49 -13.47 -4.48 -12.38
CA THR A 49 -13.40 -3.41 -13.37
C THR A 49 -12.86 -2.10 -12.82
N VAL A 50 -12.73 -2.00 -11.50
CA VAL A 50 -12.37 -0.76 -10.82
C VAL A 50 -10.87 -0.71 -10.55
N VAL A 51 -10.25 0.45 -10.83
CA VAL A 51 -8.88 0.76 -10.41
C VAL A 51 -8.96 1.92 -9.42
N ARG A 52 -8.41 1.71 -8.24
CA ARG A 52 -8.35 2.73 -7.19
C ARG A 52 -6.89 3.10 -6.92
N GLY A 53 -6.70 4.16 -6.14
CA GLY A 53 -5.38 4.70 -5.90
C GLY A 53 -4.99 5.63 -7.02
N GLN A 54 -4.09 5.21 -7.90
CA GLN A 54 -3.56 6.01 -8.99
C GLN A 54 -2.95 7.30 -8.46
N HIS A 55 -2.10 7.14 -7.44
CA HIS A 55 -1.42 8.27 -6.82
C HIS A 55 -0.17 7.80 -6.06
N ALA A 56 0.67 8.77 -5.73
CA ALA A 56 1.75 8.60 -4.78
C ALA A 56 1.55 9.60 -3.64
N ASN A 57 2.18 9.33 -2.50
CA ASN A 57 2.08 10.17 -1.32
C ASN A 57 3.45 10.69 -0.92
N ARG A 58 3.56 12.00 -0.69
CA ARG A 58 4.84 12.60 -0.31
C ARG A 58 5.25 12.24 1.11
N ASP A 59 4.28 12.13 2.01
CA ASP A 59 4.54 12.03 3.45
C ASP A 59 4.02 10.75 4.08
N SER A 60 3.08 10.05 3.45
CA SER A 60 2.42 8.88 4.02
C SER A 60 3.07 7.58 3.59
N GLU A 61 3.23 6.69 4.56
CA GLU A 61 3.50 5.27 4.35
C GLU A 61 2.21 4.50 4.58
N PHE A 62 2.10 3.33 3.97
CA PHE A 62 0.88 2.52 4.07
C PHE A 62 1.22 1.05 4.30
N VAL A 63 0.30 0.36 4.97
CA VAL A 63 0.21 -1.10 4.92
C VAL A 63 -1.21 -1.43 4.46
N LEU A 64 -1.32 -2.26 3.42
CA LEU A 64 -2.59 -2.69 2.85
C LEU A 64 -2.78 -4.18 3.11
N ILE A 65 -3.97 -4.57 3.59
CA ILE A 65 -4.27 -5.96 3.92
C ILE A 65 -5.66 -6.31 3.39
N ASN A 66 -5.78 -7.38 2.59
CA ASN A 66 -7.10 -7.90 2.26
C ASN A 66 -7.60 -8.76 3.42
N VAL A 67 -8.41 -8.16 4.28
CA VAL A 67 -8.97 -8.89 5.43
C VAL A 67 -10.08 -9.83 5.00
N ALA A 68 -10.62 -9.66 3.80
CA ALA A 68 -11.55 -10.58 3.16
C ALA A 68 -11.31 -10.51 1.65
N GLY A 69 -11.50 -11.62 0.95
CA GLY A 69 -11.32 -11.67 -0.49
C GLY A 69 -9.90 -11.42 -0.94
N LYS A 70 -9.76 -10.87 -2.15
CA LYS A 70 -8.44 -10.64 -2.74
C LYS A 70 -8.44 -9.43 -3.67
N SER A 71 -7.26 -8.89 -3.89
CA SER A 71 -7.02 -7.82 -4.87
C SER A 71 -5.55 -7.85 -5.30
N LYS A 72 -5.21 -6.98 -6.23
CA LYS A 72 -3.83 -6.78 -6.68
C LYS A 72 -3.42 -5.35 -6.41
N VAL A 73 -2.15 -5.18 -6.11
CA VAL A 73 -1.55 -3.86 -5.91
C VAL A 73 -0.35 -3.75 -6.83
N LYS A 74 -0.38 -2.76 -7.71
CA LYS A 74 0.76 -2.42 -8.56
C LYS A 74 1.48 -1.24 -7.94
N VAL A 75 2.79 -1.33 -7.84
CA VAL A 75 3.65 -0.24 -7.37
C VAL A 75 4.63 0.14 -8.47
N MET A 76 4.92 1.43 -8.57
CA MET A 76 5.79 1.98 -9.60
C MET A 76 6.69 3.03 -8.96
N ASP A 77 7.95 3.09 -9.42
CA ASP A 77 8.94 4.01 -8.85
C ASP A 77 9.14 5.30 -9.64
N GLY A 78 8.46 5.44 -10.79
CA GLY A 78 8.64 6.59 -11.66
C GLY A 78 9.90 6.56 -12.50
N LEU A 79 10.69 5.50 -12.42
CA LEU A 79 11.95 5.33 -13.13
C LEU A 79 11.93 4.13 -14.09
N GLY A 80 10.72 3.64 -14.40
CA GLY A 80 10.52 2.53 -15.32
C GLY A 80 10.38 1.17 -14.66
N ASN A 81 10.41 1.10 -13.34
CA ASN A 81 10.24 -0.16 -12.62
C ASN A 81 8.83 -0.27 -12.07
N GLU A 82 8.26 -1.48 -12.14
CA GLU A 82 6.96 -1.77 -11.54
C GLU A 82 6.92 -3.20 -11.02
N MET A 83 6.06 -3.44 -10.05
CA MET A 83 5.84 -4.76 -9.51
C MET A 83 4.37 -4.89 -9.11
N VAL A 84 3.82 -6.08 -9.29
CA VAL A 84 2.44 -6.40 -8.91
C VAL A 84 2.47 -7.42 -7.77
N TYR A 85 1.73 -7.10 -6.72
CA TYR A 85 1.56 -7.99 -5.57
C TYR A 85 0.11 -8.47 -5.52
N SER A 86 -0.07 -9.75 -5.21
CA SER A 86 -1.39 -10.31 -4.97
C SER A 86 -1.66 -10.37 -3.47
N LEU A 87 -2.75 -9.75 -3.02
CA LEU A 87 -3.19 -9.78 -1.64
C LEU A 87 -4.38 -10.75 -1.58
N ASN A 88 -4.17 -11.93 -1.07
CA ASN A 88 -5.18 -13.00 -1.10
C ASN A 88 -5.32 -13.75 0.23
N ARG A 89 -4.70 -13.26 1.30
CA ARG A 89 -4.78 -13.85 2.63
C ARG A 89 -4.91 -12.77 3.69
N PRO A 90 -5.74 -12.97 4.73
CA PRO A 90 -5.97 -11.92 5.73
C PRO A 90 -4.79 -11.69 6.67
N ASN A 91 -3.77 -12.55 6.65
CA ASN A 91 -2.58 -12.39 7.48
C ASN A 91 -1.35 -11.94 6.71
N THR A 92 -1.53 -11.41 5.50
CA THR A 92 -0.43 -10.80 4.75
C THR A 92 -0.83 -9.39 4.33
N GLY A 93 0.16 -8.51 4.25
CA GLY A 93 -0.04 -7.16 3.78
C GLY A 93 1.11 -6.71 2.91
N ILE A 94 0.97 -5.55 2.31
CA ILE A 94 2.06 -4.92 1.58
C ILE A 94 2.39 -3.59 2.26
N TYR A 95 3.67 -3.40 2.55
CA TYR A 95 4.20 -2.11 3.01
C TYR A 95 4.59 -1.28 1.80
N ILE A 96 4.07 -0.07 1.73
CA ILE A 96 4.35 0.87 0.65
C ILE A 96 4.96 2.14 1.26
N PRO A 97 6.24 2.44 0.96
CA PRO A 97 6.89 3.63 1.49
C PRO A 97 6.40 4.91 0.81
N LYS A 98 6.87 6.05 1.32
CA LYS A 98 6.61 7.35 0.71
C LYS A 98 7.10 7.38 -0.73
N MET A 99 6.44 8.18 -1.56
CA MET A 99 6.85 8.44 -2.94
C MET A 99 6.86 7.22 -3.84
N VAL A 100 6.01 6.24 -3.56
CA VAL A 100 5.77 5.09 -4.45
C VAL A 100 4.37 5.23 -5.03
N TRP A 101 4.25 5.22 -6.36
CA TRP A 101 2.96 5.24 -7.05
C TRP A 101 2.29 3.89 -6.88
N LYS A 102 1.01 3.89 -6.57
CA LYS A 102 0.27 2.65 -6.35
C LYS A 102 -1.08 2.66 -7.03
N GLU A 103 -1.49 1.48 -7.47
CA GLU A 103 -2.81 1.22 -8.04
C GLU A 103 -3.33 -0.07 -7.45
N MET A 104 -4.58 -0.06 -7.00
CA MET A 104 -5.25 -1.23 -6.44
C MET A 104 -6.37 -1.62 -7.41
N TYR A 105 -6.42 -2.89 -7.77
CA TYR A 105 -7.34 -3.36 -8.81
C TYR A 105 -7.62 -4.85 -8.68
N ASP A 106 -8.42 -5.37 -9.60
CA ASP A 106 -8.77 -6.81 -9.66
C ASP A 106 -9.36 -7.29 -8.32
N PHE A 107 -10.32 -6.50 -7.80
CA PHE A 107 -10.97 -6.81 -6.54
C PHE A 107 -11.96 -7.96 -6.72
N SER A 108 -11.90 -8.96 -5.85
CA SER A 108 -12.97 -9.96 -5.79
C SER A 108 -14.25 -9.33 -5.22
N ALA A 109 -15.40 -9.93 -5.51
CA ALA A 109 -16.69 -9.38 -5.08
C ALA A 109 -16.78 -9.22 -3.56
N ASP A 110 -16.12 -10.09 -2.81
CA ASP A 110 -16.09 -10.09 -1.35
C ASP A 110 -14.89 -9.35 -0.76
N SER A 111 -14.12 -8.63 -1.59
CA SER A 111 -12.89 -7.97 -1.14
C SER A 111 -13.19 -6.88 -0.13
N VAL A 112 -12.43 -6.91 0.97
CA VAL A 112 -12.30 -5.80 1.91
C VAL A 112 -10.81 -5.52 2.05
N LEU A 113 -10.37 -4.38 1.55
CA LEU A 113 -8.97 -3.96 1.61
C LEU A 113 -8.81 -2.94 2.72
N LEU A 114 -8.18 -3.36 3.82
CA LEU A 114 -7.87 -2.51 4.96
C LEU A 114 -6.58 -1.76 4.69
N CYS A 115 -6.59 -0.45 4.93
CA CYS A 115 -5.46 0.42 4.70
C CYS A 115 -5.08 1.13 5.99
N LEU A 116 -3.83 0.98 6.39
CA LEU A 116 -3.26 1.67 7.55
C LEU A 116 -2.31 2.73 7.03
N ALA A 117 -2.41 3.95 7.51
CA ALA A 117 -1.58 5.06 7.04
C ALA A 117 -0.84 5.71 8.20
N SER A 118 0.38 6.15 7.94
CA SER A 118 1.26 6.76 8.93
C SER A 118 0.90 8.20 9.28
N THR A 119 -0.01 8.82 8.51
CA THR A 119 -0.38 10.23 8.69
C THR A 119 -1.90 10.39 8.72
N HIS A 120 -2.36 11.51 9.27
CA HIS A 120 -3.73 11.95 9.06
C HIS A 120 -3.93 12.36 7.61
N TYR A 121 -5.18 12.39 7.15
CA TYR A 121 -5.47 12.75 5.76
C TYR A 121 -5.06 14.20 5.48
N ASP A 122 -4.33 14.39 4.39
CA ASP A 122 -3.94 15.70 3.87
C ASP A 122 -3.94 15.61 2.35
N ALA A 123 -4.92 16.22 1.71
CA ALA A 123 -5.05 16.18 0.26
C ALA A 123 -3.81 16.74 -0.46
N GLY A 124 -3.12 17.69 0.17
CA GLY A 124 -1.95 18.36 -0.44
C GLY A 124 -0.71 17.48 -0.57
N GLU A 125 -0.65 16.35 0.16
CA GLU A 125 0.52 15.46 0.03
C GLU A 125 0.35 14.40 -1.07
N TYR A 126 -0.82 14.35 -1.72
CA TYR A 126 -1.09 13.40 -2.79
C TYR A 126 -0.61 13.93 -4.15
N ILE A 127 0.05 13.09 -4.91
CA ILE A 127 0.40 13.35 -6.31
C ILE A 127 -0.49 12.42 -7.15
N ARG A 128 -1.45 13.01 -7.88
CA ARG A 128 -2.47 12.24 -8.60
C ARG A 128 -2.26 12.20 -10.11
N ASP A 129 -1.30 12.95 -10.62
CA ASP A 129 -0.92 12.97 -12.04
C ASP A 129 0.39 12.22 -12.17
N TYR A 130 0.43 11.20 -13.03
CA TYR A 130 1.61 10.35 -13.16
C TYR A 130 2.80 11.11 -13.71
N ASP A 131 2.59 12.03 -14.65
CA ASP A 131 3.70 12.82 -15.21
C ASP A 131 4.30 13.76 -14.15
N GLU A 132 3.46 14.35 -13.31
CA GLU A 132 3.93 15.14 -12.17
C GLU A 132 4.70 14.27 -11.18
N TYR A 133 4.24 13.04 -10.96
CA TYR A 133 4.93 12.10 -10.10
C TYR A 133 6.33 11.78 -10.64
N VAL A 134 6.43 11.44 -11.91
CA VAL A 134 7.73 11.14 -12.55
C VAL A 134 8.67 12.33 -12.43
N LYS A 135 8.16 13.54 -12.65
CA LYS A 135 8.95 14.77 -12.51
C LYS A 135 9.45 14.94 -11.08
N ALA A 136 8.59 14.73 -10.10
CA ALA A 136 8.96 14.86 -8.68
C ALA A 136 10.03 13.84 -8.29
N VAL A 137 9.93 12.60 -8.77
CA VAL A 137 10.91 11.56 -8.52
C VAL A 137 12.27 11.93 -9.13
N LYS A 138 12.26 12.42 -10.37
CA LYS A 138 13.49 12.82 -11.06
C LYS A 138 14.16 14.01 -10.38
N GLU A 139 13.39 14.97 -9.91
CA GLU A 139 13.90 16.11 -9.14
C GLU A 139 14.56 15.66 -7.85
N ALA A 140 13.94 14.71 -7.13
CA ALA A 140 14.54 14.16 -5.92
C ALA A 140 15.83 13.40 -6.21
N GLU A 141 15.86 12.63 -7.29
CA GLU A 141 17.05 11.90 -7.73
C GLU A 141 18.21 12.84 -8.06
N SER A 142 17.92 13.98 -8.70
CA SER A 142 18.95 14.92 -9.13
C SER A 142 19.63 15.68 -7.98
N GLN A 143 19.06 15.58 -6.76
CA GLN A 143 19.61 16.23 -5.57
C GLN A 143 20.66 15.37 -4.86
N PHE A 144 20.89 14.16 -5.35
CA PHE A 144 21.84 13.24 -4.74
C PHE A 144 22.93 12.78 -5.75
#